data_18fe07c4b115ebfb9382da87abbb4ce6
#
_entry.id   18fe07c4b115ebfb9382da87abbb4ce6
#
_cell.length_a   1.000
_cell.length_b   1.000
_cell.length_c   1.000
_cell.angle_alpha   90.00
_cell.angle_beta   90.00
_cell.angle_gamma   90.00
#
_symmetry.space_group_name_H-M   'P 1'
#
loop_
_entity.id
_entity.type
_entity.pdbx_description
1 polymer ?
#
loop_
_entity_poly.entity_id
_entity_poly.type
_entity_poly.pdbx_seq_one_letter_code
_entity_poly.pdbx_strand_id
1 'polypeptide(L)'
;MKSRAAGGTDIPVGNLPMQNVARAIELIDNAVECYFTGTGMAMSRYYNPYTGNRSSELGSVWMYTSSIEAVNAAMKAMKTGQAKGETALYDSHFNRYKELLTQLYDNLEYYAGTFTLTSYTQTKQWTVYGVNRGNDKGAAQVEGILNVYDDQMWLVRELLESYHITGEQRYLEKAEYLMEYVLDGWDCTLDEQGNPLGGITWGPGISPSTLVATVPLSARWCGFMKFTKASQTK
;
A
#
# COMPACT_ATOMS: atom_id res chain seq x y z
N MET A 1 1.74 -29.53 -15.47
CA MET A 1 2.64 -28.90 -14.47
C MET A 1 4.04 -28.90 -15.02
N LYS A 2 4.52 -27.78 -15.57
CA LYS A 2 5.94 -27.63 -15.93
C LYS A 2 6.63 -27.04 -14.72
N SER A 3 7.40 -27.86 -14.00
CA SER A 3 8.33 -27.41 -12.98
C SER A 3 9.34 -26.46 -13.63
N ARG A 4 9.21 -25.18 -13.38
CA ARG A 4 10.29 -24.22 -13.64
C ARG A 4 11.35 -24.49 -12.58
N ALA A 5 12.54 -24.92 -13.00
CA ALA A 5 13.69 -24.99 -12.12
C ALA A 5 13.91 -23.60 -11.52
N ALA A 6 13.66 -23.45 -10.23
CA ALA A 6 14.07 -22.30 -9.46
C ALA A 6 15.59 -22.21 -9.64
N GLY A 7 16.08 -21.10 -10.20
CA GLY A 7 17.50 -20.78 -10.17
C GLY A 7 17.90 -20.69 -8.71
N GLY A 8 18.51 -21.75 -8.19
CA GLY A 8 18.93 -21.82 -6.81
C GLY A 8 19.95 -20.73 -6.56
N THR A 9 19.59 -19.73 -5.79
CA THR A 9 20.56 -18.82 -5.21
C THR A 9 21.37 -19.64 -4.21
N ASP A 10 22.68 -19.80 -4.44
CA ASP A 10 23.61 -20.47 -3.53
C ASP A 10 23.75 -19.69 -2.22
N ILE A 11 22.70 -19.74 -1.40
CA ILE A 11 22.74 -19.16 -0.05
C ILE A 11 23.41 -20.19 0.87
N PRO A 12 24.51 -19.82 1.56
CA PRO A 12 25.24 -20.75 2.42
C PRO A 12 24.32 -21.45 3.43
N VAL A 13 24.54 -22.75 3.59
CA VAL A 13 23.88 -23.54 4.64
C VAL A 13 24.27 -22.92 5.99
N GLY A 14 23.28 -22.38 6.73
CA GLY A 14 23.50 -21.69 8.02
C GLY A 14 23.05 -20.22 8.04
N ASN A 15 22.81 -19.57 6.87
CA ASN A 15 22.23 -18.20 6.84
C ASN A 15 20.70 -18.26 6.78
N LEU A 16 20.08 -18.69 7.89
CA LEU A 16 18.63 -18.83 7.99
C LEU A 16 17.86 -17.54 7.65
N PRO A 17 18.28 -16.32 8.07
CA PRO A 17 17.61 -15.10 7.66
C PRO A 17 17.52 -14.93 6.14
N MET A 18 18.62 -15.11 5.41
CA MET A 18 18.63 -14.94 3.96
C MET A 18 17.88 -16.07 3.24
N GLN A 19 17.89 -17.29 3.77
CA GLN A 19 17.04 -18.38 3.27
C GLN A 19 15.55 -18.05 3.40
N ASN A 20 15.13 -17.43 4.50
CA ASN A 20 13.75 -16.98 4.67
C ASN A 20 13.39 -15.86 3.71
N VAL A 21 14.31 -14.92 3.43
CA VAL A 21 14.11 -13.89 2.39
C VAL A 21 13.95 -14.53 1.01
N ALA A 22 14.77 -15.52 0.66
CA ALA A 22 14.64 -16.25 -0.61
C ALA A 22 13.29 -16.96 -0.74
N ARG A 23 12.81 -17.61 0.33
CA ARG A 23 11.46 -18.22 0.37
C ARG A 23 10.35 -17.19 0.22
N ALA A 24 10.50 -16.02 0.86
CA ALA A 24 9.53 -14.93 0.72
C ALA A 24 9.47 -14.40 -0.72
N ILE A 25 10.62 -14.23 -1.38
CA ILE A 25 10.72 -13.88 -2.81
C ILE A 25 9.97 -14.91 -3.66
N GLU A 26 10.22 -16.21 -3.46
CA GLU A 26 9.54 -17.28 -4.19
C GLU A 26 8.02 -17.25 -3.97
N LEU A 27 7.56 -17.01 -2.74
CA LEU A 27 6.13 -16.90 -2.43
C LEU A 27 5.48 -15.68 -3.11
N ILE A 28 6.16 -14.54 -3.13
CA ILE A 28 5.67 -13.32 -3.81
C ILE A 28 5.59 -13.56 -5.32
N ASP A 29 6.62 -14.13 -5.93
CA ASP A 29 6.65 -14.45 -7.36
C ASP A 29 5.49 -15.39 -7.73
N ASN A 30 5.27 -16.44 -6.95
CA ASN A 30 4.14 -17.36 -7.13
C ASN A 30 2.79 -16.65 -6.93
N ALA A 31 2.68 -15.77 -5.94
CA ALA A 31 1.44 -15.01 -5.73
C ALA A 31 1.14 -14.08 -6.91
N VAL A 32 2.15 -13.38 -7.43
CA VAL A 32 1.99 -12.55 -8.63
C VAL A 32 1.56 -13.39 -9.82
N GLU A 33 2.20 -14.53 -10.06
CA GLU A 33 1.85 -15.43 -11.16
C GLU A 33 0.43 -16.00 -11.00
N CYS A 34 0.01 -16.35 -9.78
CA CYS A 34 -1.28 -17.00 -9.51
C CYS A 34 -2.46 -16.03 -9.47
N TYR A 35 -2.29 -14.83 -8.94
CA TYR A 35 -3.41 -13.92 -8.67
C TYR A 35 -3.55 -12.81 -9.69
N PHE A 36 -2.47 -12.38 -10.36
CA PHE A 36 -2.52 -11.23 -11.25
C PHE A 36 -2.69 -11.63 -12.71
N THR A 37 -3.44 -10.83 -13.47
CA THR A 37 -3.70 -11.07 -14.89
C THR A 37 -3.59 -9.80 -15.72
N GLY A 38 -3.14 -9.98 -16.95
CA GLY A 38 -3.04 -8.91 -17.96
C GLY A 38 -2.03 -7.82 -17.63
N THR A 39 -1.87 -6.88 -18.56
CA THR A 39 -0.97 -5.73 -18.41
C THR A 39 -1.44 -4.75 -17.34
N GLY A 40 -2.75 -4.74 -17.05
CA GLY A 40 -3.36 -3.93 -15.98
C GLY A 40 -3.22 -4.54 -14.59
N MET A 41 -2.49 -5.65 -14.42
CA MET A 41 -2.28 -6.35 -13.16
C MET A 41 -3.58 -6.48 -12.35
N ALA A 42 -4.64 -7.01 -12.98
CA ALA A 42 -5.90 -7.26 -12.29
C ALA A 42 -5.73 -8.42 -11.31
N MET A 43 -5.88 -8.14 -10.02
CA MET A 43 -5.74 -9.13 -8.96
C MET A 43 -7.05 -9.89 -8.79
N SER A 44 -7.04 -11.20 -8.98
CA SER A 44 -8.19 -12.07 -8.65
C SER A 44 -8.35 -12.19 -7.14
N ARG A 45 -9.58 -12.18 -6.66
CA ARG A 45 -9.89 -12.31 -5.23
C ARG A 45 -9.49 -13.66 -4.65
N TYR A 46 -9.66 -14.73 -5.45
CA TYR A 46 -9.35 -16.10 -5.05
C TYR A 46 -8.60 -16.83 -6.16
N TYR A 47 -7.71 -17.72 -5.73
CA TYR A 47 -7.01 -18.68 -6.57
C TYR A 47 -7.14 -20.08 -5.96
N ASN A 48 -7.50 -21.06 -6.79
CA ASN A 48 -7.57 -22.45 -6.37
C ASN A 48 -6.29 -23.18 -6.81
N PRO A 49 -5.38 -23.54 -5.88
CA PRO A 49 -4.10 -24.17 -6.21
C PRO A 49 -4.24 -25.60 -6.77
N TYR A 50 -5.37 -26.26 -6.53
CA TYR A 50 -5.60 -27.62 -7.02
C TYR A 50 -6.06 -27.65 -8.47
N THR A 51 -6.84 -26.67 -8.90
CA THR A 51 -7.37 -26.59 -10.26
C THR A 51 -6.63 -25.57 -11.14
N GLY A 52 -5.84 -24.68 -10.55
CA GLY A 52 -5.21 -23.56 -11.24
C GLY A 52 -6.17 -22.44 -11.63
N ASN A 53 -7.42 -22.48 -11.19
CA ASN A 53 -8.43 -21.51 -11.57
C ASN A 53 -8.39 -20.27 -10.69
N ARG A 54 -8.59 -19.10 -11.33
CA ARG A 54 -8.77 -17.80 -10.67
C ARG A 54 -10.26 -17.46 -10.61
N SER A 55 -10.66 -16.72 -9.57
CA SER A 55 -12.01 -16.14 -9.55
C SER A 55 -12.14 -15.02 -10.58
N SER A 56 -13.36 -14.81 -11.08
CA SER A 56 -13.70 -13.62 -11.86
C SER A 56 -13.85 -12.36 -10.99
N GLU A 57 -14.07 -12.53 -9.69
CA GLU A 57 -14.08 -11.43 -8.74
C GLU A 57 -12.67 -10.88 -8.55
N LEU A 58 -12.56 -9.56 -8.53
CA LEU A 58 -11.29 -8.86 -8.30
C LEU A 58 -11.09 -8.57 -6.81
N GLY A 59 -9.84 -8.51 -6.41
CA GLY A 59 -9.44 -8.13 -5.07
C GLY A 59 -9.78 -6.67 -4.78
N SER A 60 -10.10 -6.36 -3.52
CA SER A 60 -10.26 -4.98 -3.05
C SER A 60 -8.92 -4.23 -3.04
N VAL A 61 -8.98 -2.90 -2.90
CA VAL A 61 -7.77 -2.07 -2.75
C VAL A 61 -6.91 -2.54 -1.57
N TRP A 62 -7.54 -2.97 -0.47
CA TRP A 62 -6.83 -3.49 0.70
C TRP A 62 -6.01 -4.76 0.35
N MET A 63 -6.63 -5.71 -0.38
CA MET A 63 -5.92 -6.91 -0.86
C MET A 63 -4.80 -6.54 -1.83
N TYR A 64 -5.04 -5.58 -2.71
CA TYR A 64 -4.03 -5.10 -3.66
C TYR A 64 -2.84 -4.46 -2.93
N THR A 65 -3.11 -3.63 -1.93
CA THR A 65 -2.10 -2.97 -1.09
C THR A 65 -1.23 -3.98 -0.35
N SER A 66 -1.78 -5.12 0.09
CA SER A 66 -0.98 -6.17 0.73
C SER A 66 0.12 -6.75 -0.17
N SER A 67 -0.10 -6.73 -1.50
CA SER A 67 0.93 -7.14 -2.46
C SER A 67 2.06 -6.11 -2.55
N ILE A 68 1.76 -4.82 -2.46
CA ILE A 68 2.75 -3.73 -2.36
C ILE A 68 3.55 -3.88 -1.06
N GLU A 69 2.88 -4.14 0.06
CA GLU A 69 3.52 -4.39 1.36
C GLU A 69 4.50 -5.57 1.29
N ALA A 70 4.10 -6.68 0.66
CA ALA A 70 4.97 -7.86 0.51
C ALA A 70 6.21 -7.53 -0.32
N VAL A 71 6.06 -6.80 -1.43
CA VAL A 71 7.20 -6.36 -2.27
C VAL A 71 8.12 -5.42 -1.51
N ASN A 72 7.58 -4.42 -0.80
CA ASN A 72 8.35 -3.52 0.05
C ASN A 72 9.14 -4.28 1.12
N ALA A 73 8.50 -5.22 1.81
CA ALA A 73 9.15 -6.02 2.85
C ALA A 73 10.33 -6.85 2.30
N ALA A 74 10.16 -7.48 1.13
CA ALA A 74 11.22 -8.23 0.47
C ALA A 74 12.38 -7.31 0.04
N MET A 75 12.08 -6.16 -0.57
CA MET A 75 13.10 -5.19 -0.99
C MET A 75 13.90 -4.63 0.19
N LYS A 76 13.22 -4.32 1.29
CA LYS A 76 13.85 -3.88 2.54
C LYS A 76 14.76 -4.95 3.13
N ALA A 77 14.31 -6.20 3.12
CA ALA A 77 15.11 -7.34 3.59
C ALA A 77 16.36 -7.55 2.72
N MET A 78 16.25 -7.45 1.38
CA MET A 78 17.38 -7.50 0.46
C MET A 78 18.40 -6.39 0.73
N LYS A 79 17.97 -5.14 0.91
CA LYS A 79 18.86 -4.01 1.29
C LYS A 79 19.54 -4.24 2.64
N THR A 80 18.81 -4.79 3.60
CA THR A 80 19.36 -5.09 4.92
C THR A 80 20.42 -6.19 4.84
N GLY A 81 20.21 -7.21 4.01
CA GLY A 81 21.20 -8.23 3.71
C GLY A 81 22.45 -7.65 3.04
N GLN A 82 22.25 -6.85 2.00
CA GLN A 82 23.34 -6.16 1.28
C GLN A 82 24.22 -5.34 2.23
N ALA A 83 23.60 -4.57 3.13
CA ALA A 83 24.32 -3.75 4.11
C ALA A 83 25.15 -4.60 5.10
N LYS A 84 24.85 -5.89 5.22
CA LYS A 84 25.59 -6.87 6.05
C LYS A 84 26.58 -7.72 5.24
N GLY A 85 26.76 -7.42 3.95
CA GLY A 85 27.63 -8.16 3.05
C GLY A 85 26.98 -9.35 2.33
N GLU A 86 25.67 -9.58 2.54
CA GLU A 86 24.90 -10.65 1.91
C GLU A 86 24.23 -10.12 0.63
N THR A 87 25.01 -9.98 -0.46
CA THR A 87 24.55 -9.25 -1.67
C THR A 87 23.77 -10.11 -2.66
N ALA A 88 23.88 -11.44 -2.63
CA ALA A 88 23.36 -12.33 -3.67
C ALA A 88 21.88 -12.12 -4.04
N LEU A 89 20.99 -12.00 -3.07
CA LEU A 89 19.57 -11.74 -3.32
C LEU A 89 19.30 -10.32 -3.81
N TYR A 90 20.05 -9.35 -3.31
CA TYR A 90 19.96 -7.97 -3.78
C TYR A 90 20.37 -7.87 -5.25
N ASP A 91 21.53 -8.41 -5.62
CA ASP A 91 22.07 -8.33 -6.97
C ASP A 91 21.17 -9.05 -7.99
N SER A 92 20.55 -10.17 -7.59
CA SER A 92 19.71 -10.97 -8.48
C SER A 92 18.25 -10.51 -8.58
N HIS A 93 17.66 -9.88 -7.54
CA HIS A 93 16.22 -9.63 -7.48
C HIS A 93 15.80 -8.17 -7.30
N PHE A 94 16.66 -7.31 -6.73
CA PHE A 94 16.23 -5.98 -6.30
C PHE A 94 15.68 -5.12 -7.44
N ASN A 95 16.36 -5.06 -8.58
CA ASN A 95 15.91 -4.25 -9.72
C ASN A 95 14.58 -4.76 -10.30
N ARG A 96 14.40 -6.07 -10.43
CA ARG A 96 13.15 -6.69 -10.87
C ARG A 96 11.99 -6.36 -9.91
N TYR A 97 12.26 -6.39 -8.60
CA TYR A 97 11.26 -6.02 -7.57
C TYR A 97 10.94 -4.52 -7.59
N LYS A 98 11.92 -3.67 -7.89
CA LYS A 98 11.68 -2.24 -8.10
C LYS A 98 10.77 -1.98 -9.32
N GLU A 99 10.96 -2.72 -10.41
CA GLU A 99 10.08 -2.69 -11.57
C GLU A 99 8.67 -3.21 -11.23
N LEU A 100 8.57 -4.32 -10.49
CA LEU A 100 7.29 -4.86 -10.02
C LEU A 100 6.55 -3.84 -9.14
N LEU A 101 7.26 -3.21 -8.21
CA LEU A 101 6.70 -2.14 -7.35
C LEU A 101 6.14 -0.98 -8.18
N THR A 102 6.88 -0.54 -9.19
CA THR A 102 6.43 0.49 -10.14
C THR A 102 5.15 0.05 -10.86
N GLN A 103 5.11 -1.16 -11.38
CA GLN A 103 3.91 -1.70 -12.05
C GLN A 103 2.71 -1.79 -11.11
N LEU A 104 2.91 -2.20 -9.86
CA LEU A 104 1.84 -2.25 -8.86
C LEU A 104 1.25 -0.86 -8.61
N TYR A 105 2.08 0.17 -8.39
CA TYR A 105 1.58 1.53 -8.19
C TYR A 105 0.95 2.13 -9.45
N ASP A 106 1.50 1.90 -10.63
CA ASP A 106 0.92 2.38 -11.89
C ASP A 106 -0.45 1.75 -12.17
N ASN A 107 -0.68 0.52 -11.70
CA ASN A 107 -1.95 -0.18 -11.85
C ASN A 107 -2.89 -0.03 -10.62
N LEU A 108 -2.39 0.47 -9.50
CA LEU A 108 -3.22 0.92 -8.38
C LEU A 108 -4.18 2.04 -8.82
N GLU A 109 -3.83 2.82 -9.84
CA GLU A 109 -4.68 3.87 -10.42
C GLU A 109 -6.02 3.35 -10.97
N TYR A 110 -6.21 2.05 -11.18
CA TYR A 110 -7.52 1.45 -11.42
C TYR A 110 -8.45 1.50 -10.21
N TYR A 111 -7.93 1.68 -9.00
CA TYR A 111 -8.72 1.90 -7.79
C TYR A 111 -8.91 3.39 -7.50
N ALA A 112 -8.23 4.28 -8.24
CA ALA A 112 -8.37 5.71 -8.08
C ALA A 112 -9.70 6.22 -8.64
N GLY A 113 -10.28 7.20 -7.97
CA GLY A 113 -11.44 7.94 -8.41
C GLY A 113 -11.43 9.36 -7.84
N THR A 114 -12.22 10.23 -8.42
CA THR A 114 -12.27 11.65 -8.03
C THR A 114 -13.68 12.03 -7.60
N PHE A 115 -13.80 12.71 -6.47
CA PHE A 115 -15.06 13.21 -5.94
C PHE A 115 -14.86 14.53 -5.20
N THR A 116 -15.95 15.27 -4.96
CA THR A 116 -15.93 16.49 -4.17
C THR A 116 -16.41 16.18 -2.76
N LEU A 117 -15.57 16.49 -1.76
CA LEU A 117 -15.90 16.36 -0.35
C LEU A 117 -16.04 17.73 0.29
N THR A 118 -17.15 17.93 1.02
CA THR A 118 -17.30 19.02 1.98
C THR A 118 -17.04 18.45 3.37
N SER A 119 -15.87 18.80 3.92
CA SER A 119 -15.47 18.44 5.27
C SER A 119 -15.88 19.52 6.28
N TYR A 120 -15.39 19.44 7.51
CA TYR A 120 -15.61 20.47 8.53
C TYR A 120 -14.89 21.80 8.22
N THR A 121 -13.85 21.77 7.38
CA THR A 121 -12.94 22.89 7.15
C THR A 121 -13.03 23.48 5.75
N GLN A 122 -13.37 22.66 4.73
CA GLN A 122 -13.33 23.09 3.33
C GLN A 122 -14.21 22.21 2.43
N THR A 123 -14.46 22.72 1.22
CA THR A 123 -14.94 21.91 0.10
C THR A 123 -13.83 21.76 -0.91
N LYS A 124 -13.38 20.53 -1.15
CA LYS A 124 -12.24 20.24 -2.03
C LYS A 124 -12.51 18.99 -2.87
N GLN A 125 -11.99 19.00 -4.09
CA GLN A 125 -11.98 17.83 -4.94
C GLN A 125 -10.77 16.96 -4.60
N TRP A 126 -11.03 15.67 -4.35
CA TRP A 126 -10.01 14.70 -3.98
C TRP A 126 -9.96 13.55 -4.98
N THR A 127 -8.75 13.12 -5.34
CA THR A 127 -8.51 11.86 -6.08
C THR A 127 -7.90 10.85 -5.13
N VAL A 128 -8.69 9.86 -4.75
CA VAL A 128 -8.38 8.87 -3.70
C VAL A 128 -8.68 7.46 -4.19
N TYR A 129 -8.41 6.45 -3.38
CA TYR A 129 -8.58 5.06 -3.77
C TYR A 129 -9.85 4.46 -3.19
N GLY A 130 -10.70 3.91 -4.07
CA GLY A 130 -11.91 3.20 -3.69
C GLY A 130 -11.65 1.74 -3.37
N VAL A 131 -12.59 1.14 -2.64
CA VAL A 131 -12.53 -0.28 -2.26
C VAL A 131 -12.44 -1.20 -3.48
N ASN A 132 -13.19 -0.88 -4.54
CA ASN A 132 -13.31 -1.72 -5.72
C ASN A 132 -12.54 -1.16 -6.92
N ARG A 133 -11.98 -2.07 -7.72
CA ARG A 133 -11.31 -1.74 -8.96
C ARG A 133 -12.30 -1.21 -10.01
N GLY A 134 -11.97 -0.07 -10.64
CA GLY A 134 -12.67 0.46 -11.81
C GLY A 134 -12.26 -0.26 -13.11
N ASN A 135 -13.03 -0.03 -14.18
CA ASN A 135 -12.72 -0.55 -15.51
C ASN A 135 -11.52 0.19 -16.13
N ASP A 136 -11.39 1.47 -15.84
CA ASP A 136 -10.32 2.33 -16.34
C ASP A 136 -9.58 3.00 -15.17
N LYS A 137 -8.35 3.44 -15.41
CA LYS A 137 -7.57 4.19 -14.43
C LYS A 137 -8.26 5.51 -14.10
N GLY A 138 -8.40 5.83 -12.83
CA GLY A 138 -9.07 7.04 -12.36
C GLY A 138 -10.60 6.99 -12.35
N ALA A 139 -11.21 5.84 -12.70
CA ALA A 139 -12.66 5.69 -12.84
C ALA A 139 -13.32 4.84 -11.74
N ALA A 140 -12.63 4.59 -10.64
CA ALA A 140 -13.20 3.85 -9.52
C ALA A 140 -14.27 4.68 -8.80
N GLN A 141 -15.27 3.99 -8.24
CA GLN A 141 -16.27 4.60 -7.38
C GLN A 141 -15.66 4.86 -5.99
N VAL A 142 -15.69 6.11 -5.54
CA VAL A 142 -15.03 6.57 -4.30
C VAL A 142 -15.96 7.36 -3.37
N GLU A 143 -17.28 7.31 -3.58
CA GLU A 143 -18.25 8.01 -2.75
C GLU A 143 -18.76 7.14 -1.59
N GLY A 144 -19.00 7.75 -0.46
CA GLY A 144 -19.54 7.09 0.72
C GLY A 144 -18.64 5.98 1.25
N ILE A 145 -19.21 4.81 1.55
CA ILE A 145 -18.50 3.65 2.10
C ILE A 145 -17.54 2.97 1.11
N LEU A 146 -17.52 3.41 -0.14
CA LEU A 146 -16.57 2.90 -1.14
C LEU A 146 -15.19 3.55 -1.05
N ASN A 147 -15.02 4.48 -0.11
CA ASN A 147 -13.76 5.15 0.18
C ASN A 147 -13.65 5.36 1.69
N VAL A 148 -12.78 4.64 2.34
CA VAL A 148 -12.56 4.68 3.78
C VAL A 148 -11.15 5.16 4.11
N TYR A 149 -11.00 5.91 5.21
CA TYR A 149 -9.73 6.54 5.58
C TYR A 149 -8.66 5.54 5.98
N ASP A 150 -9.03 4.40 6.56
CA ASP A 150 -8.08 3.36 6.94
C ASP A 150 -7.40 2.71 5.71
N ASP A 151 -8.12 2.47 4.62
CA ASP A 151 -7.52 1.98 3.36
C ASP A 151 -6.49 2.99 2.81
N GLN A 152 -6.78 4.30 2.87
CA GLN A 152 -5.83 5.33 2.48
C GLN A 152 -4.59 5.32 3.40
N MET A 153 -4.77 5.10 4.70
CA MET A 153 -3.67 5.03 5.65
C MET A 153 -2.74 3.83 5.43
N TRP A 154 -3.28 2.68 5.02
CA TRP A 154 -2.47 1.54 4.60
C TRP A 154 -1.60 1.90 3.40
N LEU A 155 -2.17 2.60 2.41
CA LEU A 155 -1.42 3.09 1.25
C LEU A 155 -0.37 4.13 1.62
N VAL A 156 -0.68 5.08 2.50
CA VAL A 156 0.31 6.05 3.02
C VAL A 156 1.51 5.33 3.63
N ARG A 157 1.27 4.31 4.45
CA ARG A 157 2.32 3.51 5.06
C ARG A 157 3.23 2.88 4.00
N GLU A 158 2.65 2.26 2.99
CA GLU A 158 3.40 1.57 1.94
C GLU A 158 4.12 2.55 1.00
N LEU A 159 3.52 3.69 0.70
CA LEU A 159 4.16 4.75 -0.06
C LEU A 159 5.41 5.32 0.65
N LEU A 160 5.32 5.55 1.96
CA LEU A 160 6.47 5.99 2.76
C LEU A 160 7.57 4.92 2.81
N GLU A 161 7.21 3.65 2.95
CA GLU A 161 8.19 2.55 2.91
C GLU A 161 8.86 2.46 1.54
N SER A 162 8.09 2.58 0.44
CA SER A 162 8.60 2.61 -0.93
C SER A 162 9.57 3.78 -1.15
N TYR A 163 9.23 4.97 -0.62
CA TYR A 163 10.13 6.12 -0.65
C TYR A 163 11.45 5.84 0.09
N HIS A 164 11.40 5.29 1.30
CA HIS A 164 12.60 4.94 2.06
C HIS A 164 13.48 3.89 1.35
N ILE A 165 12.86 2.96 0.63
CA ILE A 165 13.58 1.91 -0.08
C ILE A 165 14.21 2.44 -1.36
N THR A 166 13.45 3.23 -2.15
CA THR A 166 13.82 3.61 -3.53
C THR A 166 14.40 5.01 -3.67
N GLY A 167 14.04 5.94 -2.76
CA GLY A 167 14.33 7.37 -2.85
C GLY A 167 13.48 8.12 -3.88
N GLU A 168 12.46 7.49 -4.48
CA GLU A 168 11.63 8.11 -5.52
C GLU A 168 10.60 9.08 -4.91
N GLN A 169 10.75 10.37 -5.21
CA GLN A 169 9.97 11.46 -4.65
C GLN A 169 8.45 11.32 -4.87
N ARG A 170 8.03 10.72 -6.00
CA ARG A 170 6.61 10.49 -6.31
C ARG A 170 5.85 9.72 -5.21
N TYR A 171 6.51 8.81 -4.50
CA TYR A 171 5.89 8.06 -3.41
C TYR A 171 5.65 8.95 -2.18
N LEU A 172 6.60 9.83 -1.85
CA LEU A 172 6.43 10.79 -0.76
C LEU A 172 5.30 11.77 -1.07
N GLU A 173 5.29 12.37 -2.25
CA GLU A 173 4.25 13.33 -2.67
C GLU A 173 2.84 12.72 -2.62
N LYS A 174 2.69 11.47 -3.08
CA LYS A 174 1.40 10.78 -3.00
C LYS A 174 1.02 10.45 -1.55
N ALA A 175 1.98 10.07 -0.71
CA ALA A 175 1.74 9.83 0.72
C ALA A 175 1.30 11.11 1.44
N GLU A 176 1.93 12.24 1.17
CA GLU A 176 1.56 13.55 1.72
C GLU A 176 0.14 13.95 1.30
N TYR A 177 -0.18 13.78 0.02
CA TYR A 177 -1.51 14.08 -0.51
C TYR A 177 -2.61 13.24 0.15
N LEU A 178 -2.41 11.91 0.27
CA LEU A 178 -3.39 11.04 0.93
C LEU A 178 -3.47 11.32 2.43
N MET A 179 -2.37 11.70 3.08
CA MET A 179 -2.37 12.09 4.47
C MET A 179 -3.18 13.39 4.69
N GLU A 180 -3.02 14.40 3.81
CA GLU A 180 -3.82 15.62 3.83
C GLU A 180 -5.31 15.29 3.74
N TYR A 181 -5.69 14.38 2.82
CA TYR A 181 -7.07 13.93 2.68
C TYR A 181 -7.62 13.29 3.96
N VAL A 182 -6.85 12.39 4.57
CA VAL A 182 -7.28 11.72 5.82
C VAL A 182 -7.44 12.72 6.96
N LEU A 183 -6.50 13.67 7.07
CA LEU A 183 -6.57 14.70 8.12
C LEU A 183 -7.70 15.71 7.93
N ASP A 184 -8.10 15.96 6.69
CA ASP A 184 -9.28 16.79 6.38
C ASP A 184 -10.59 16.15 6.92
N GLY A 185 -10.58 14.85 7.18
CA GLY A 185 -11.65 14.09 7.85
C GLY A 185 -11.67 14.19 9.38
N TRP A 186 -10.89 15.10 9.99
CA TRP A 186 -10.91 15.27 11.45
C TRP A 186 -12.25 15.80 11.93
N ASP A 187 -12.85 15.10 12.89
CA ASP A 187 -14.13 15.47 13.48
C ASP A 187 -13.98 16.71 14.42
N CYS A 188 -14.55 17.82 14.00
CA CYS A 188 -14.58 19.07 14.74
C CYS A 188 -15.88 19.27 15.54
N THR A 189 -16.76 18.28 15.62
CA THR A 189 -18.02 18.38 16.39
C THR A 189 -17.77 18.34 17.90
N LEU A 190 -18.77 18.84 18.64
CA LEU A 190 -18.73 18.86 20.09
C LEU A 190 -19.74 17.86 20.65
N ASP A 191 -19.45 17.31 21.82
CA ASP A 191 -20.41 16.53 22.58
C ASP A 191 -21.48 17.44 23.25
N GLU A 192 -22.45 16.84 23.94
CA GLU A 192 -23.51 17.56 24.64
C GLU A 192 -23.00 18.52 25.74
N GLN A 193 -21.79 18.29 26.23
CA GLN A 193 -21.10 19.09 27.23
C GLN A 193 -20.22 20.19 26.60
N GLY A 194 -20.11 20.24 25.27
CA GLY A 194 -19.31 21.22 24.53
C GLY A 194 -17.82 20.85 24.40
N ASN A 195 -17.43 19.60 24.70
CA ASN A 195 -16.07 19.13 24.50
C ASN A 195 -15.88 18.64 23.06
N PRO A 196 -14.70 18.88 22.42
CA PRO A 196 -14.42 18.34 21.10
C PRO A 196 -14.45 16.81 21.12
N LEU A 197 -15.22 16.19 20.22
CA LEU A 197 -15.20 14.74 20.01
C LEU A 197 -13.83 14.32 19.45
N GLY A 198 -13.34 15.04 18.46
CA GLY A 198 -12.01 14.82 17.88
C GLY A 198 -11.86 13.48 17.16
N GLY A 199 -10.69 13.29 16.54
CA GLY A 199 -10.37 12.04 15.85
C GLY A 199 -10.82 11.99 14.40
N ILE A 200 -10.46 10.91 13.72
CA ILE A 200 -10.81 10.66 12.32
C ILE A 200 -11.79 9.51 12.28
N THR A 201 -12.94 9.72 11.65
CA THR A 201 -13.96 8.70 11.43
C THR A 201 -13.45 7.60 10.48
N TRP A 202 -14.24 6.54 10.32
CA TRP A 202 -13.84 5.45 9.40
C TRP A 202 -13.81 5.90 7.93
N GLY A 203 -14.65 6.84 7.56
CA GLY A 203 -14.71 7.38 6.20
C GLY A 203 -15.55 8.66 6.11
N PRO A 204 -15.58 9.34 4.97
CA PRO A 204 -16.33 10.55 4.76
C PRO A 204 -17.83 10.30 4.93
N GLY A 205 -18.51 11.15 5.71
CA GLY A 205 -19.95 11.04 5.96
C GLY A 205 -20.39 9.90 6.89
N ILE A 206 -19.44 9.22 7.53
CA ILE A 206 -19.72 8.16 8.52
C ILE A 206 -19.75 8.78 9.92
N SER A 207 -20.78 8.40 10.71
CA SER A 207 -20.99 8.93 12.05
C SER A 207 -19.79 8.78 12.97
N PRO A 208 -19.51 9.77 13.84
CA PRO A 208 -18.38 9.77 14.80
C PRO A 208 -18.29 8.56 15.72
N SER A 209 -19.39 7.82 15.93
CA SER A 209 -19.42 6.61 16.75
C SER A 209 -18.52 5.47 16.26
N THR A 210 -17.95 5.59 15.05
CA THR A 210 -17.10 4.57 14.42
C THR A 210 -15.66 5.09 14.28
N LEU A 211 -14.99 5.41 15.39
CA LEU A 211 -13.59 5.83 15.42
C LEU A 211 -12.67 4.61 15.21
N VAL A 212 -12.17 4.40 14.00
CA VAL A 212 -11.26 3.29 13.68
C VAL A 212 -9.88 3.77 13.23
N ALA A 213 -9.77 4.97 12.68
CA ALA A 213 -8.55 5.42 12.02
C ALA A 213 -7.48 6.05 12.95
N THR A 214 -7.76 6.22 14.24
CA THR A 214 -6.83 6.93 15.16
C THR A 214 -5.63 6.10 15.61
N VAL A 215 -5.69 4.79 15.61
CA VAL A 215 -4.66 3.91 16.17
C VAL A 215 -3.41 3.78 15.28
N PRO A 216 -3.49 3.68 13.94
CA PRO A 216 -2.30 3.63 13.09
C PRO A 216 -1.55 4.96 12.98
N LEU A 217 -2.24 6.09 13.19
CA LEU A 217 -1.67 7.44 13.07
C LEU A 217 -0.65 7.76 14.16
N SER A 218 -0.89 7.32 15.41
CA SER A 218 -0.10 7.76 16.56
C SER A 218 1.34 7.24 16.57
N ALA A 219 1.60 6.04 16.10
CA ALA A 219 2.92 5.42 16.22
C ALA A 219 3.90 5.81 15.07
N ARG A 220 3.39 6.10 13.86
CA ARG A 220 4.22 6.48 12.69
C ARG A 220 4.15 7.97 12.33
N TRP A 221 3.15 8.68 12.83
CA TRP A 221 3.03 10.14 12.70
C TRP A 221 4.27 10.90 13.21
N CYS A 222 4.84 10.48 14.34
CA CYS A 222 6.09 11.04 14.86
C CYS A 222 7.27 10.87 13.87
N GLY A 223 7.29 9.81 13.07
CA GLY A 223 8.28 9.60 12.02
C GLY A 223 8.07 10.53 10.81
N PHE A 224 6.82 10.68 10.37
CA PHE A 224 6.44 11.55 9.27
C PHE A 224 6.68 13.04 9.58
N MET A 225 6.28 13.52 10.75
CA MET A 225 6.50 14.91 11.19
C MET A 225 7.98 15.25 11.36
N LYS A 226 8.82 14.30 11.77
CA LYS A 226 10.28 14.49 11.81
C LYS A 226 10.86 14.59 10.40
N PHE A 227 10.29 13.87 9.44
CA PHE A 227 10.77 13.83 8.07
C PHE A 227 10.42 15.09 7.29
N THR A 228 9.16 15.57 7.37
CA THR A 228 8.73 16.82 6.71
C THR A 228 9.47 18.05 7.25
N LYS A 229 9.76 18.09 8.56
CA LYS A 229 10.63 19.15 9.13
C LYS A 229 12.07 19.11 8.59
N ALA A 230 12.63 17.93 8.35
CA ALA A 230 13.99 17.78 7.82
C ALA A 230 14.09 18.13 6.32
N SER A 231 13.02 18.00 5.55
CA SER A 231 12.99 18.35 4.12
C SER A 231 12.73 19.84 3.85
N GLN A 232 12.14 20.55 4.81
CA GLN A 232 11.91 22.01 4.71
C GLN A 232 13.12 22.86 5.14
N THR A 233 14.18 22.24 5.68
CA THR A 233 15.40 22.91 6.15
C THR A 233 16.59 22.71 5.20
N LYS A 234 16.37 22.25 4.00
CA LYS A 234 17.34 22.23 2.89
C LYS A 234 16.83 23.12 1.77
#